data_d5420acba8e73a065dee197ea741c517
#
_entry.id   d5420acba8e73a065dee197ea741c517
#
_cell.length_a   1.000
_cell.length_b   1.000
_cell.length_c   1.000
_cell.angle_alpha   90.00
_cell.angle_beta   90.00
_cell.angle_gamma   90.00
#
_symmetry.space_group_name_H-M   'P 1'
#
loop_
_entity.id
_entity.type
_entity.pdbx_description
1 polymer ?
#
loop_
_entity_poly.entity_id
_entity_poly.type
_entity_poly.pdbx_seq_one_letter_code
_entity_poly.pdbx_strand_id
1 'polypeptide(L)'
;MSAPEAHVLVVDDERDITALVAYHLAKTGYRVTTAGTGVAALEAVAVEPPDLIVLDLMLPGRGGYEVLDEIRRREETRHIGVIVLTARRDEADRIKGLAGGADDYLTKPFSPEELVLRVGAVLRRLRAPASAAGPVLRAGAIAVDRAAHTVSVEGAPVDLTPIEFRLLLLLLERRGRVQTRPQLLEAVWESQPDIQTRTVDMHVQRLRTKLGSAGESIETVRGFGYRFRAAEPAERRR
;
A
#
# COMPACT_ATOMS: atom_id res chain seq x y z
N MET A 1 6.38 26.97 10.28
CA MET A 1 6.19 25.82 11.17
C MET A 1 6.63 24.60 10.40
N SER A 2 7.67 23.91 10.89
CA SER A 2 8.14 22.64 10.27
C SER A 2 6.99 21.64 10.31
N ALA A 3 6.77 20.90 9.21
CA ALA A 3 5.80 19.81 9.22
C ALA A 3 6.17 18.80 10.31
N PRO A 4 5.21 18.15 10.98
CA PRO A 4 5.53 17.17 12.01
C PRO A 4 6.42 16.09 11.41
N GLU A 5 7.52 15.82 12.11
CA GLU A 5 8.52 14.82 11.73
C GLU A 5 7.84 13.44 11.65
N ALA A 6 7.92 12.80 10.48
CA ALA A 6 7.29 11.49 10.31
C ALA A 6 7.99 10.44 11.18
N HIS A 7 7.17 9.59 11.82
CA HIS A 7 7.64 8.51 12.67
C HIS A 7 7.78 7.22 11.86
N VAL A 8 8.97 6.63 11.84
CA VAL A 8 9.28 5.37 11.14
C VAL A 8 9.71 4.32 12.17
N LEU A 9 9.03 3.19 12.19
CA LEU A 9 9.44 2.01 12.96
C LEU A 9 10.24 1.07 12.04
N VAL A 10 11.46 0.72 12.46
CA VAL A 10 12.34 -0.25 11.76
C VAL A 10 12.34 -1.56 12.51
N VAL A 11 11.95 -2.64 11.85
CA VAL A 11 11.82 -3.98 12.43
C VAL A 11 12.70 -4.97 11.68
N ASP A 12 13.77 -5.40 12.31
CA ASP A 12 14.75 -6.36 11.79
C ASP A 12 15.51 -6.97 12.96
N ASP A 13 15.77 -8.26 12.98
CA ASP A 13 16.51 -8.93 14.06
C ASP A 13 18.03 -8.73 13.94
N GLU A 14 18.52 -8.34 12.76
CA GLU A 14 19.90 -7.98 12.52
C GLU A 14 20.20 -6.55 13.03
N ARG A 15 20.83 -6.45 14.20
CA ARG A 15 21.13 -5.16 14.86
C ARG A 15 21.92 -4.18 13.99
N ASP A 16 22.83 -4.69 13.17
CA ASP A 16 23.65 -3.85 12.28
C ASP A 16 22.80 -3.23 11.16
N ILE A 17 21.86 -3.99 10.60
CA ILE A 17 20.91 -3.49 9.60
C ILE A 17 19.99 -2.46 10.24
N THR A 18 19.42 -2.77 11.40
CA THR A 18 18.54 -1.86 12.14
C THR A 18 19.23 -0.53 12.46
N ALA A 19 20.48 -0.59 12.96
CA ALA A 19 21.27 0.61 13.28
C ALA A 19 21.61 1.44 12.04
N LEU A 20 22.03 0.78 10.94
CA LEU A 20 22.34 1.43 9.67
C LEU A 20 21.13 2.14 9.09
N VAL A 21 20.00 1.46 9.02
CA VAL A 21 18.74 2.02 8.51
C VAL A 21 18.26 3.18 9.38
N ALA A 22 18.27 3.01 10.71
CA ALA A 22 17.87 4.06 11.65
C ALA A 22 18.74 5.31 11.52
N TYR A 23 20.06 5.15 11.38
CA TYR A 23 20.98 6.26 11.15
C TYR A 23 20.64 7.05 9.90
N HIS A 24 20.44 6.39 8.75
CA HIS A 24 20.15 7.05 7.47
C HIS A 24 18.78 7.75 7.48
N LEU A 25 17.77 7.14 8.08
CA LEU A 25 16.44 7.74 8.22
C LEU A 25 16.48 8.96 9.16
N ALA A 26 17.13 8.86 10.32
CA ALA A 26 17.25 9.97 11.27
C ALA A 26 18.04 11.15 10.65
N LYS A 27 19.08 10.88 9.87
CA LYS A 27 19.85 11.91 9.15
C LYS A 27 18.99 12.70 8.14
N THR A 28 17.93 12.11 7.64
CA THR A 28 16.98 12.77 6.71
C THR A 28 15.81 13.45 7.41
N GLY A 29 15.78 13.46 8.76
CA GLY A 29 14.80 14.17 9.55
C GLY A 29 13.57 13.33 9.93
N TYR A 30 13.64 12.01 9.88
CA TYR A 30 12.60 11.13 10.41
C TYR A 30 12.84 10.81 11.88
N ARG A 31 11.78 10.76 12.67
CA ARG A 31 11.84 10.16 14.01
C ARG A 31 11.81 8.64 13.83
N VAL A 32 12.79 7.95 14.43
CA VAL A 32 12.96 6.51 14.22
C VAL A 32 12.90 5.75 15.54
N THR A 33 12.10 4.70 15.58
CA THR A 33 12.15 3.67 16.62
C THR A 33 12.51 2.32 16.00
N THR A 34 13.05 1.40 16.80
CA THR A 34 13.52 0.11 16.31
C THR A 34 12.94 -1.04 17.13
N ALA A 35 12.69 -2.18 16.50
CA ALA A 35 12.29 -3.42 17.15
C ALA A 35 13.04 -4.60 16.53
N GLY A 36 13.51 -5.53 17.35
CA GLY A 36 14.23 -6.74 16.89
C GLY A 36 13.36 -7.97 16.75
N THR A 37 12.06 -7.89 17.05
CA THR A 37 11.13 -9.04 16.97
C THR A 37 9.74 -8.57 16.55
N GLY A 38 8.95 -9.48 16.01
CA GLY A 38 7.56 -9.18 15.63
C GLY A 38 6.67 -8.81 16.83
N VAL A 39 6.94 -9.38 18.01
CA VAL A 39 6.20 -9.04 19.25
C VAL A 39 6.52 -7.61 19.66
N ALA A 40 7.80 -7.24 19.74
CA ALA A 40 8.24 -5.89 20.09
C ALA A 40 7.73 -4.84 19.08
N ALA A 41 7.65 -5.21 17.81
CA ALA A 41 7.08 -4.34 16.78
C ALA A 41 5.60 -4.03 17.04
N LEU A 42 4.79 -5.04 17.35
CA LEU A 42 3.36 -4.85 17.65
C LEU A 42 3.12 -4.09 18.96
N GLU A 43 3.97 -4.31 19.97
CA GLU A 43 3.95 -3.55 21.22
C GLU A 43 4.28 -2.06 20.96
N ALA A 44 5.33 -1.78 20.16
CA ALA A 44 5.67 -0.42 19.78
C ALA A 44 4.53 0.28 19.02
N VAL A 45 3.89 -0.40 18.07
CA VAL A 45 2.72 0.11 17.34
C VAL A 45 1.53 0.39 18.27
N ALA A 46 1.31 -0.45 19.27
CA ALA A 46 0.21 -0.26 20.22
C ALA A 46 0.44 0.93 21.17
N VAL A 47 1.69 1.20 21.54
CA VAL A 47 2.08 2.33 22.40
C VAL A 47 2.06 3.64 21.63
N GLU A 48 2.66 3.68 20.47
CA GLU A 48 2.75 4.86 19.62
C GLU A 48 2.73 4.45 18.14
N PRO A 49 1.57 4.53 17.46
CA PRO A 49 1.47 4.16 16.05
C PRO A 49 2.41 4.99 15.17
N PRO A 50 3.30 4.34 14.37
CA PRO A 50 4.16 5.06 13.44
C PRO A 50 3.40 5.47 12.17
N ASP A 51 3.94 6.41 11.40
CA ASP A 51 3.45 6.73 10.06
C ASP A 51 3.81 5.63 9.05
N LEU A 52 4.96 4.95 9.27
CA LEU A 52 5.46 3.90 8.38
C LEU A 52 6.28 2.86 9.16
N ILE A 53 6.18 1.61 8.72
CA ILE A 53 6.99 0.49 9.22
C ILE A 53 7.86 -0.03 8.09
N VAL A 54 9.16 -0.16 8.36
CA VAL A 54 10.10 -0.96 7.56
C VAL A 54 10.20 -2.31 8.24
N LEU A 55 9.77 -3.38 7.58
CA LEU A 55 9.52 -4.68 8.20
C LEU A 55 10.28 -5.80 7.50
N ASP A 56 11.20 -6.46 8.20
CA ASP A 56 11.75 -7.74 7.75
C ASP A 56 10.70 -8.86 7.88
N LEU A 57 10.64 -9.71 6.88
CA LEU A 57 9.77 -10.90 6.90
C LEU A 57 10.36 -12.06 7.72
N MET A 58 11.68 -12.13 7.80
CA MET A 58 12.41 -13.26 8.41
C MET A 58 12.68 -13.07 9.89
N LEU A 59 11.72 -12.54 10.65
CA LEU A 59 11.86 -12.32 12.08
C LEU A 59 11.76 -13.63 12.88
N PRO A 60 12.53 -13.78 13.98
CA PRO A 60 12.41 -14.93 14.86
C PRO A 60 11.11 -14.89 15.66
N GLY A 61 10.55 -16.07 15.89
CA GLY A 61 9.30 -16.25 16.65
C GLY A 61 8.09 -15.82 15.83
N ARG A 62 7.53 -14.64 16.09
CA ARG A 62 6.43 -14.08 15.31
C ARG A 62 6.96 -13.46 14.03
N GLY A 63 6.71 -14.10 12.90
CA GLY A 63 7.23 -13.70 11.60
C GLY A 63 6.68 -12.35 11.08
N GLY A 64 7.41 -11.71 10.18
CA GLY A 64 6.99 -10.42 9.61
C GLY A 64 5.65 -10.47 8.85
N TYR A 65 5.30 -11.62 8.28
CA TYR A 65 3.97 -11.82 7.66
C TYR A 65 2.83 -11.74 8.67
N GLU A 66 3.01 -12.33 9.86
CA GLU A 66 2.01 -12.29 10.92
C GLU A 66 1.87 -10.88 11.49
N VAL A 67 2.98 -10.14 11.57
CA VAL A 67 2.98 -8.72 11.95
C VAL A 67 2.22 -7.89 10.94
N LEU A 68 2.50 -8.05 9.65
CA LEU A 68 1.82 -7.32 8.56
C LEU A 68 0.31 -7.60 8.57
N ASP A 69 -0.08 -8.86 8.70
CA ASP A 69 -1.49 -9.27 8.73
C ASP A 69 -2.22 -8.66 9.94
N GLU A 70 -1.59 -8.65 11.13
CA GLU A 70 -2.15 -8.02 12.33
C GLU A 70 -2.35 -6.51 12.16
N ILE A 71 -1.37 -5.82 11.58
CA ILE A 71 -1.45 -4.38 11.28
C ILE A 71 -2.59 -4.09 10.29
N ARG A 72 -2.80 -4.96 9.31
CA ARG A 72 -3.84 -4.78 8.29
C ARG A 72 -5.24 -5.16 8.77
N ARG A 73 -5.37 -6.00 9.79
CA ARG A 73 -6.66 -6.41 10.35
C ARG A 73 -7.28 -5.35 11.26
N ARG A 74 -6.47 -4.55 11.95
CA ARG A 74 -6.96 -3.56 12.92
C ARG A 74 -7.27 -2.25 12.22
N GLU A 75 -8.42 -1.68 12.52
CA GLU A 75 -8.87 -0.40 11.95
C GLU A 75 -7.90 0.74 12.29
N GLU A 76 -7.37 0.74 13.50
CA GLU A 76 -6.49 1.78 14.03
C GLU A 76 -5.11 1.78 13.38
N THR A 77 -4.67 0.65 12.80
CA THR A 77 -3.30 0.51 12.27
C THR A 77 -3.23 0.21 10.77
N ARG A 78 -4.34 -0.15 10.13
CA ARG A 78 -4.34 -0.51 8.70
C ARG A 78 -3.88 0.60 7.75
N HIS A 79 -3.94 1.86 8.20
CA HIS A 79 -3.51 3.03 7.43
C HIS A 79 -1.99 3.26 7.49
N ILE A 80 -1.28 2.60 8.40
CA ILE A 80 0.16 2.70 8.55
C ILE A 80 0.84 2.19 7.27
N GLY A 81 1.77 2.97 6.70
CA GLY A 81 2.58 2.52 5.57
C GLY A 81 3.46 1.33 5.95
N VAL A 82 3.61 0.34 5.07
CA VAL A 82 4.53 -0.77 5.32
C VAL A 82 5.40 -1.02 4.10
N ILE A 83 6.72 -0.90 4.31
CA ILE A 83 7.75 -1.35 3.37
C ILE A 83 8.32 -2.67 3.90
N VAL A 84 8.22 -3.71 3.10
CA VAL A 84 8.73 -5.03 3.46
C VAL A 84 10.15 -5.20 2.96
N LEU A 85 11.05 -5.66 3.84
CA LEU A 85 12.37 -6.15 3.47
C LEU A 85 12.30 -7.67 3.25
N THR A 86 12.88 -8.16 2.16
CA THR A 86 12.80 -9.58 1.80
C THR A 86 14.11 -10.09 1.21
N ALA A 87 14.45 -11.36 1.45
CA ALA A 87 15.59 -11.99 0.81
C ALA A 87 15.29 -12.28 -0.69
N ARG A 88 16.30 -12.20 -1.53
CA ARG A 88 16.22 -12.33 -3.01
C ARG A 88 15.71 -13.72 -3.49
N ARG A 89 15.64 -14.73 -2.63
CA ARG A 89 15.44 -16.14 -3.00
C ARG A 89 14.00 -16.63 -3.05
N ASP A 90 13.04 -15.89 -2.51
CA ASP A 90 11.67 -16.37 -2.38
C ASP A 90 10.68 -15.56 -3.21
N GLU A 91 10.59 -15.88 -4.51
CA GLU A 91 9.51 -15.36 -5.37
C GLU A 91 8.12 -15.73 -4.79
N ALA A 92 8.01 -16.90 -4.17
CA ALA A 92 6.79 -17.34 -3.47
C ALA A 92 6.51 -16.50 -2.21
N ASP A 93 7.53 -16.10 -1.45
CA ASP A 93 7.37 -15.25 -0.27
C ASP A 93 7.14 -13.79 -0.64
N ARG A 94 7.75 -13.29 -1.73
CA ARG A 94 7.35 -12.01 -2.34
C ARG A 94 5.87 -12.00 -2.74
N ILE A 95 5.39 -13.10 -3.30
CA ILE A 95 3.98 -13.26 -3.68
C ILE A 95 3.09 -13.25 -2.44
N LYS A 96 3.44 -13.94 -1.36
CA LYS A 96 2.70 -13.95 -0.09
C LYS A 96 2.73 -12.59 0.59
N GLY A 97 3.86 -11.89 0.61
CA GLY A 97 3.98 -10.58 1.23
C GLY A 97 3.23 -9.49 0.46
N LEU A 98 3.33 -9.48 -0.87
CA LEU A 98 2.46 -8.68 -1.74
C LEU A 98 0.99 -9.00 -1.46
N ALA A 99 0.67 -10.26 -1.19
CA ALA A 99 -0.62 -10.71 -0.70
C ALA A 99 -0.94 -10.17 0.72
N GLY A 100 -0.01 -9.77 1.57
CA GLY A 100 -0.18 -9.17 2.90
C GLY A 100 -0.64 -7.70 2.93
N GLY A 101 -0.62 -6.96 1.82
CA GLY A 101 -1.04 -5.54 1.78
C GLY A 101 0.06 -4.56 2.15
N ALA A 102 1.33 -4.91 1.93
CA ALA A 102 2.43 -3.96 2.02
C ALA A 102 2.35 -2.89 0.92
N ASP A 103 2.86 -1.70 1.20
CA ASP A 103 2.85 -0.55 0.28
C ASP A 103 4.04 -0.56 -0.67
N ASP A 104 5.13 -1.21 -0.28
CA ASP A 104 6.35 -1.37 -1.06
C ASP A 104 7.19 -2.56 -0.60
N TYR A 105 8.15 -2.97 -1.43
CA TYR A 105 9.08 -4.07 -1.18
C TYR A 105 10.48 -3.68 -1.56
N LEU A 106 11.45 -4.11 -0.74
CA LEU A 106 12.86 -3.92 -1.00
C LEU A 106 13.61 -5.23 -0.74
N THR A 107 14.38 -5.68 -1.73
CA THR A 107 15.13 -6.93 -1.61
C THR A 107 16.49 -6.70 -0.95
N LYS A 108 16.84 -7.55 0.04
CA LYS A 108 18.20 -7.61 0.60
C LYS A 108 19.17 -8.29 -0.39
N PRO A 109 20.40 -7.77 -0.62
CA PRO A 109 20.94 -6.55 -0.04
C PRO A 109 20.42 -5.31 -0.76
N PHE A 110 20.22 -4.21 -0.02
CA PHE A 110 19.74 -2.93 -0.53
C PHE A 110 20.68 -1.77 -0.14
N SER A 111 20.58 -0.66 -0.86
CA SER A 111 21.24 0.58 -0.46
C SER A 111 20.38 1.32 0.58
N PRO A 112 20.98 1.81 1.70
CA PRO A 112 20.26 2.65 2.66
C PRO A 112 19.63 3.88 2.02
N GLU A 113 20.29 4.48 1.03
CA GLU A 113 19.79 5.64 0.28
C GLU A 113 18.53 5.26 -0.52
N GLU A 114 18.49 4.07 -1.12
CA GLU A 114 17.31 3.57 -1.81
C GLU A 114 16.13 3.42 -0.85
N LEU A 115 16.37 2.82 0.33
CA LEU A 115 15.33 2.69 1.34
C LEU A 115 14.79 4.05 1.79
N VAL A 116 15.66 5.03 2.03
CA VAL A 116 15.24 6.40 2.41
C VAL A 116 14.36 7.03 1.33
N LEU A 117 14.71 6.88 0.06
CA LEU A 117 13.90 7.37 -1.06
C LEU A 117 12.51 6.69 -1.09
N ARG A 118 12.45 5.38 -0.85
CA ARG A 118 11.20 4.60 -0.80
C ARG A 118 10.33 5.01 0.38
N VAL A 119 10.92 5.18 1.57
CA VAL A 119 10.22 5.72 2.76
C VAL A 119 9.60 7.08 2.44
N GLY A 120 10.38 8.00 1.85
CA GLY A 120 9.89 9.31 1.44
C GLY A 120 8.75 9.23 0.43
N ALA A 121 8.83 8.33 -0.56
CA ALA A 121 7.79 8.11 -1.56
C ALA A 121 6.49 7.56 -0.93
N VAL A 122 6.58 6.55 -0.05
CA VAL A 122 5.40 5.99 0.66
C VAL A 122 4.76 7.05 1.55
N LEU A 123 5.54 7.76 2.39
CA LEU A 123 5.03 8.79 3.28
C LEU A 123 4.37 9.96 2.52
N ARG A 124 4.97 10.40 1.42
CA ARG A 124 4.39 11.44 0.56
C ARG A 124 3.04 10.98 0.00
N ARG A 125 2.93 9.73 -0.40
CA ARG A 125 1.70 9.12 -0.91
C ARG A 125 0.61 9.03 0.16
N LEU A 126 0.98 8.69 1.39
CA LEU A 126 0.06 8.64 2.53
C LEU A 126 -0.44 10.03 2.95
N ARG A 127 0.44 11.04 2.84
CA ARG A 127 0.14 12.43 3.22
C ARG A 127 -0.38 13.28 2.07
N ALA A 128 -0.33 12.77 0.82
CA ALA A 128 -0.86 13.52 -0.32
C ALA A 128 -2.32 13.86 -0.05
N PRO A 129 -2.68 15.16 0.04
CA PRO A 129 -4.07 15.52 0.16
C PRO A 129 -4.80 14.91 -1.01
N ALA A 130 -5.89 14.20 -0.75
CA ALA A 130 -6.83 13.89 -1.82
C ALA A 130 -7.12 15.22 -2.50
N SER A 131 -6.63 15.37 -3.74
CA SER A 131 -6.70 16.61 -4.53
C SER A 131 -8.02 17.31 -4.27
N ALA A 132 -7.93 18.55 -3.76
CA ALA A 132 -8.99 19.50 -3.38
C ALA A 132 -10.43 18.99 -3.55
N ALA A 133 -11.14 18.90 -2.42
CA ALA A 133 -12.59 18.77 -2.26
C ALA A 133 -13.38 18.57 -3.58
N GLY A 134 -13.28 17.37 -4.15
CA GLY A 134 -14.13 16.94 -5.26
C GLY A 134 -15.30 16.13 -4.70
N PRO A 135 -16.45 16.14 -5.37
CA PRO A 135 -17.61 15.36 -4.95
C PRO A 135 -17.23 13.87 -4.85
N VAL A 136 -17.91 13.17 -3.95
CA VAL A 136 -17.80 11.70 -3.83
C VAL A 136 -17.87 11.07 -5.22
N LEU A 137 -16.81 10.37 -5.61
CA LEU A 137 -16.75 9.71 -6.92
C LEU A 137 -17.66 8.48 -6.87
N ARG A 138 -18.67 8.43 -7.73
CA ARG A 138 -19.61 7.30 -7.80
C ARG A 138 -19.48 6.55 -9.12
N ALA A 139 -19.48 5.22 -9.02
CA ALA A 139 -19.50 4.34 -10.19
C ALA A 139 -20.28 3.06 -9.87
N GLY A 140 -21.52 2.98 -10.33
CA GLY A 140 -22.45 1.93 -9.95
C GLY A 140 -22.66 1.89 -8.43
N ALA A 141 -22.44 0.74 -7.81
CA ALA A 141 -22.54 0.54 -6.37
C ALA A 141 -21.40 1.16 -5.55
N ILE A 142 -20.28 1.52 -6.20
CA ILE A 142 -19.09 2.03 -5.52
C ILE A 142 -19.19 3.53 -5.31
N ALA A 143 -18.91 3.99 -4.09
CA ALA A 143 -18.72 5.41 -3.76
C ALA A 143 -17.36 5.58 -3.07
N VAL A 144 -16.57 6.55 -3.55
CA VAL A 144 -15.24 6.89 -3.03
C VAL A 144 -15.24 8.32 -2.56
N ASP A 145 -15.05 8.53 -1.27
CA ASP A 145 -14.78 9.84 -0.69
C ASP A 145 -13.26 10.06 -0.69
N ARG A 146 -12.83 11.00 -1.54
CA ARG A 146 -11.40 11.30 -1.68
C ARG A 146 -10.83 12.02 -0.47
N ALA A 147 -11.64 12.89 0.17
CA ALA A 147 -11.20 13.70 1.29
C ALA A 147 -11.09 12.86 2.57
N ALA A 148 -12.08 11.99 2.79
CA ALA A 148 -12.09 11.07 3.92
C ALA A 148 -11.27 9.78 3.70
N HIS A 149 -10.75 9.54 2.48
CA HIS A 149 -10.08 8.29 2.10
C HIS A 149 -10.93 7.03 2.38
N THR A 150 -12.25 7.14 2.21
CA THR A 150 -13.17 6.04 2.46
C THR A 150 -13.82 5.53 1.18
N VAL A 151 -14.15 4.24 1.19
CA VAL A 151 -14.85 3.56 0.10
C VAL A 151 -16.05 2.85 0.66
N SER A 152 -17.17 2.89 -0.07
CA SER A 152 -18.33 2.07 0.24
C SER A 152 -18.88 1.40 -1.01
N VAL A 153 -19.48 0.22 -0.84
CA VAL A 153 -20.22 -0.52 -1.87
C VAL A 153 -21.65 -0.68 -1.38
N GLU A 154 -22.62 -0.17 -2.14
CA GLU A 154 -24.04 -0.15 -1.72
C GLU A 154 -24.28 0.52 -0.35
N GLY A 155 -23.42 1.47 0.02
CA GLY A 155 -23.46 2.15 1.31
C GLY A 155 -22.72 1.43 2.45
N ALA A 156 -22.34 0.16 2.28
CA ALA A 156 -21.53 -0.56 3.25
C ALA A 156 -20.05 -0.16 3.12
N PRO A 157 -19.33 0.18 4.22
CA PRO A 157 -17.92 0.54 4.16
C PRO A 157 -17.07 -0.63 3.71
N VAL A 158 -16.04 -0.34 2.90
CA VAL A 158 -15.05 -1.31 2.41
C VAL A 158 -13.66 -0.85 2.81
N ASP A 159 -12.95 -1.70 3.52
CA ASP A 159 -11.61 -1.41 4.02
C ASP A 159 -10.55 -1.70 2.96
N LEU A 160 -9.98 -0.63 2.42
CA LEU A 160 -8.89 -0.71 1.46
C LEU A 160 -7.56 -0.26 2.10
N THR A 161 -6.47 -0.92 1.71
CA THR A 161 -5.12 -0.41 2.00
C THR A 161 -4.87 0.86 1.18
N PRO A 162 -3.88 1.70 1.55
CA PRO A 162 -3.54 2.90 0.77
C PRO A 162 -3.28 2.63 -0.72
N ILE A 163 -2.61 1.51 -1.04
CA ILE A 163 -2.36 1.09 -2.42
C ILE A 163 -3.65 0.70 -3.15
N GLU A 164 -4.51 -0.10 -2.52
CA GLU A 164 -5.78 -0.52 -3.10
C GLU A 164 -6.72 0.67 -3.34
N PHE A 165 -6.75 1.61 -2.40
CA PHE A 165 -7.51 2.86 -2.54
C PHE A 165 -7.05 3.66 -3.76
N ARG A 166 -5.73 3.87 -3.92
CA ARG A 166 -5.18 4.61 -5.07
C ARG A 166 -5.39 3.89 -6.39
N LEU A 167 -5.24 2.57 -6.39
CA LEU A 167 -5.50 1.76 -7.57
C LEU A 167 -6.97 1.87 -8.03
N LEU A 168 -7.91 1.78 -7.08
CA LEU A 168 -9.33 1.99 -7.33
C LEU A 168 -9.60 3.39 -7.87
N LEU A 169 -9.07 4.41 -7.20
CA LEU A 169 -9.26 5.81 -7.58
C LEU A 169 -8.77 6.07 -9.01
N LEU A 170 -7.55 5.60 -9.35
CA LEU A 170 -6.97 5.74 -10.68
C LEU A 170 -7.84 5.07 -11.75
N LEU A 171 -8.31 3.86 -11.49
CA LEU A 171 -9.17 3.12 -12.41
C LEU A 171 -10.52 3.82 -12.61
N LEU A 172 -11.10 4.38 -11.55
CA LEU A 172 -12.35 5.15 -11.61
C LEU A 172 -12.20 6.47 -12.37
N GLU A 173 -11.10 7.20 -12.16
CA GLU A 173 -10.81 8.45 -12.88
C GLU A 173 -10.61 8.21 -14.38
N ARG A 174 -10.03 7.08 -14.72
CA ARG A 174 -9.75 6.66 -16.10
C ARG A 174 -10.74 5.61 -16.62
N ARG A 175 -11.95 5.59 -16.05
CA ARG A 175 -12.99 4.61 -16.44
C ARG A 175 -13.21 4.58 -17.95
N GLY A 176 -13.48 3.38 -18.47
CA GLY A 176 -13.63 3.11 -19.90
C GLY A 176 -12.31 3.02 -20.67
N ARG A 177 -11.18 3.42 -20.09
CA ARG A 177 -9.86 3.36 -20.73
C ARG A 177 -9.03 2.21 -20.17
N VAL A 178 -8.40 1.46 -21.07
CA VAL A 178 -7.46 0.41 -20.65
C VAL A 178 -6.21 1.05 -20.07
N GLN A 179 -5.83 0.63 -18.86
CA GLN A 179 -4.58 0.98 -18.23
C GLN A 179 -3.64 -0.22 -18.32
N THR A 180 -2.49 -0.05 -18.94
CA THR A 180 -1.51 -1.14 -19.01
C THR A 180 -0.89 -1.39 -17.63
N ARG A 181 -0.37 -2.59 -17.39
CA ARG A 181 0.33 -2.91 -16.15
C ARG A 181 1.49 -1.96 -15.81
N PRO A 182 2.37 -1.60 -16.78
CA PRO A 182 3.39 -0.57 -16.54
C PRO A 182 2.79 0.79 -16.17
N GLN A 183 1.73 1.24 -16.85
CA GLN A 183 1.08 2.52 -16.51
C GLN A 183 0.45 2.52 -15.11
N LEU A 184 -0.16 1.40 -14.71
CA LEU A 184 -0.67 1.25 -13.34
C LEU A 184 0.46 1.22 -12.32
N LEU A 185 1.55 0.53 -12.63
CA LEU A 185 2.73 0.47 -11.78
C LEU A 185 3.33 1.86 -11.60
N GLU A 186 3.56 2.58 -12.68
CA GLU A 186 4.08 3.95 -12.65
C GLU A 186 3.20 4.90 -11.84
N ALA A 187 1.89 4.90 -12.10
CA ALA A 187 0.97 5.83 -11.49
C ALA A 187 0.66 5.54 -10.00
N VAL A 188 0.67 4.28 -9.59
CA VAL A 188 0.33 3.86 -8.22
C VAL A 188 1.58 3.65 -7.37
N TRP A 189 2.70 3.20 -7.94
CA TRP A 189 3.97 2.95 -7.25
C TRP A 189 5.11 3.92 -7.61
N GLU A 190 4.85 4.94 -8.45
CA GLU A 190 5.80 6.02 -8.80
C GLU A 190 7.13 5.50 -9.36
N SER A 191 7.08 4.71 -10.47
CA SER A 191 8.26 4.27 -11.25
C SER A 191 9.38 3.66 -10.42
N GLN A 192 9.09 2.64 -9.65
CA GLN A 192 10.13 1.89 -8.94
C GLN A 192 10.65 0.78 -9.85
N PRO A 193 11.92 0.82 -10.28
CA PRO A 193 12.44 -0.06 -11.35
C PRO A 193 12.41 -1.55 -11.01
N ASP A 194 12.35 -1.91 -9.71
CA ASP A 194 12.39 -3.30 -9.26
C ASP A 194 11.00 -3.92 -8.97
N ILE A 195 9.92 -3.14 -9.08
CA ILE A 195 8.58 -3.68 -8.89
C ILE A 195 8.09 -4.32 -10.18
N GLN A 196 7.83 -5.63 -10.14
CA GLN A 196 7.33 -6.36 -11.29
C GLN A 196 5.85 -6.10 -11.54
N THR A 197 5.43 -6.20 -12.79
CA THR A 197 4.03 -6.03 -13.21
C THR A 197 3.06 -7.00 -12.56
N ARG A 198 3.53 -8.15 -12.04
CA ARG A 198 2.75 -9.11 -11.22
C ARG A 198 2.19 -8.49 -9.94
N THR A 199 2.87 -7.48 -9.36
CA THR A 199 2.37 -6.73 -8.21
C THR A 199 1.01 -6.11 -8.48
N VAL A 200 0.83 -5.56 -9.68
CA VAL A 200 -0.44 -4.99 -10.12
C VAL A 200 -1.57 -6.05 -10.12
N ASP A 201 -1.28 -7.23 -10.67
CA ASP A 201 -2.28 -8.31 -10.80
C ASP A 201 -2.81 -8.74 -9.44
N MET A 202 -1.94 -8.82 -8.45
CA MET A 202 -2.32 -9.23 -7.10
C MET A 202 -3.14 -8.17 -6.35
N HIS A 203 -2.75 -6.89 -6.46
CA HIS A 203 -3.54 -5.82 -5.86
C HIS A 203 -4.90 -5.67 -6.54
N VAL A 204 -5.00 -5.87 -7.86
CA VAL A 204 -6.28 -5.90 -8.57
C VAL A 204 -7.14 -7.07 -8.08
N GLN A 205 -6.57 -8.27 -7.90
CA GLN A 205 -7.32 -9.42 -7.40
C GLN A 205 -7.90 -9.16 -6.01
N ARG A 206 -7.12 -8.59 -5.09
CA ARG A 206 -7.56 -8.24 -3.74
C ARG A 206 -8.62 -7.16 -3.74
N LEU A 207 -8.39 -6.12 -4.52
CA LEU A 207 -9.35 -5.05 -4.69
C LEU A 207 -10.69 -5.60 -5.15
N ARG A 208 -10.70 -6.51 -6.13
CA ARG A 208 -11.92 -7.22 -6.57
C ARG A 208 -12.58 -7.98 -5.44
N THR A 209 -11.79 -8.76 -4.68
CA THR A 209 -12.31 -9.55 -3.55
C THR A 209 -12.96 -8.65 -2.50
N LYS A 210 -12.33 -7.53 -2.15
CA LYS A 210 -12.85 -6.59 -1.15
C LYS A 210 -14.10 -5.84 -1.63
N LEU A 211 -14.18 -5.52 -2.92
CA LEU A 211 -15.35 -4.88 -3.52
C LEU A 211 -16.52 -5.85 -3.77
N GLY A 212 -16.34 -7.16 -3.57
CA GLY A 212 -17.36 -8.16 -3.81
C GLY A 212 -17.88 -8.15 -5.26
N SER A 213 -19.19 -8.19 -5.45
CA SER A 213 -19.82 -8.14 -6.78
C SER A 213 -19.47 -6.89 -7.57
N ALA A 214 -19.28 -5.75 -6.90
CA ALA A 214 -18.87 -4.50 -7.55
C ALA A 214 -17.46 -4.58 -8.16
N GLY A 215 -16.61 -5.50 -7.67
CA GLY A 215 -15.28 -5.76 -8.22
C GLY A 215 -15.26 -6.29 -9.63
N GLU A 216 -16.36 -6.87 -10.13
CA GLU A 216 -16.52 -7.31 -11.52
C GLU A 216 -16.47 -6.14 -12.52
N SER A 217 -16.69 -4.91 -12.04
CA SER A 217 -16.52 -3.69 -12.84
C SER A 217 -15.07 -3.44 -13.24
N ILE A 218 -14.11 -4.04 -12.56
CA ILE A 218 -12.69 -4.00 -12.94
C ILE A 218 -12.43 -5.16 -13.90
N GLU A 219 -12.35 -4.89 -15.18
CA GLU A 219 -12.18 -5.88 -16.23
C GLU A 219 -10.69 -6.15 -16.51
N THR A 220 -10.35 -7.42 -16.79
CA THR A 220 -9.03 -7.78 -17.33
C THR A 220 -9.08 -7.71 -18.85
N VAL A 221 -8.26 -6.86 -19.44
CA VAL A 221 -8.03 -6.82 -20.89
C VAL A 221 -6.79 -7.66 -21.19
N ARG A 222 -7.03 -8.89 -21.70
CA ARG A 222 -5.95 -9.87 -21.93
C ARG A 222 -4.84 -9.29 -22.79
N GLY A 223 -3.60 -9.52 -22.38
CA GLY A 223 -2.40 -9.03 -23.07
C GLY A 223 -2.06 -7.55 -22.79
N PHE A 224 -2.98 -6.75 -22.23
CA PHE A 224 -2.79 -5.32 -22.01
C PHE A 224 -2.75 -4.93 -20.53
N GLY A 225 -3.84 -5.13 -19.79
CA GLY A 225 -3.93 -4.66 -18.41
C GLY A 225 -5.35 -4.69 -17.88
N TYR A 226 -5.78 -3.60 -17.28
CA TYR A 226 -7.08 -3.49 -16.60
C TYR A 226 -7.85 -2.26 -17.02
N ARG A 227 -9.17 -2.35 -16.91
CA ARG A 227 -10.09 -1.25 -17.20
C ARG A 227 -11.23 -1.27 -16.19
N PHE A 228 -11.62 -0.13 -15.66
CA PHE A 228 -12.90 0.02 -14.99
C PHE A 228 -13.99 0.20 -16.06
N ARG A 229 -15.05 -0.60 -16.00
CA ARG A 229 -16.16 -0.53 -16.96
C ARG A 229 -16.75 0.88 -16.98
N ALA A 230 -16.98 1.43 -18.16
CA ALA A 230 -17.74 2.66 -18.27
C ALA A 230 -19.17 2.39 -17.79
N ALA A 231 -19.79 3.34 -17.08
CA ALA A 231 -21.20 3.23 -16.80
C ALA A 231 -21.95 3.14 -18.16
N GLU A 232 -22.80 2.14 -18.31
CA GLU A 232 -23.73 2.14 -19.43
C GLU A 232 -24.56 3.43 -19.36
N PRO A 233 -24.70 4.17 -20.46
CA PRO A 233 -25.62 5.29 -20.48
C PRO A 233 -26.98 4.74 -20.08
N ALA A 234 -27.58 5.30 -19.04
CA ALA A 234 -28.93 4.93 -18.63
C ALA A 234 -29.82 4.99 -19.87
N GLU A 235 -30.27 3.83 -20.35
CA GLU A 235 -31.26 3.76 -21.41
C GLU A 235 -32.42 4.65 -20.97
N ARG A 236 -32.63 5.71 -21.72
CA ARG A 236 -33.84 6.54 -21.58
C ARG A 236 -35.02 5.59 -21.79
N ARG A 237 -35.60 5.10 -20.69
CA ARG A 237 -36.91 4.47 -20.76
C ARG A 237 -37.84 5.53 -21.34
N ARG A 238 -38.22 5.30 -22.60
CA ARG A 238 -39.33 6.01 -23.25
C ARG A 238 -40.64 5.54 -22.67
#